data_6f34cc095b8788924223f21a8d69aa19
#
_entry.id   6f34cc095b8788924223f21a8d69aa19
#
_cell.length_a   1.000
_cell.length_b   1.000
_cell.length_c   1.000
_cell.angle_alpha   90.00
_cell.angle_beta   90.00
_cell.angle_gamma   90.00
#
_symmetry.space_group_name_H-M   'P 1'
#
loop_
_entity.id
_entity.type
_entity.pdbx_description
1 polymer ?
#
loop_
_entity_poly.entity_id
_entity_poly.type
_entity_poly.pdbx_seq_one_letter_code
_entity_poly.pdbx_strand_id
1 'polypeptide(L)'
;MPAAPGETGLRQLQQGFKTYTGMSPAQWLRLRRLNGARRELLGSPDCTVAEVAMNWSFWHLGRFSNSYRALFQELPSETLKRSS
;
A
#
# COMPACT_ATOMS: atom_id res chain seq x y z
N MET A 1 -4.39 -19.90 25.67
CA MET A 1 -4.64 -19.86 24.26
C MET A 1 -6.06 -19.42 23.95
N PRO A 2 -6.24 -18.48 23.13
CA PRO A 2 -7.57 -18.05 22.76
C PRO A 2 -8.26 -19.13 21.96
N ALA A 3 -9.31 -19.62 22.49
CA ALA A 3 -10.03 -20.71 21.87
C ALA A 3 -10.65 -20.30 20.55
N ALA A 4 -11.05 -19.07 20.48
CA ALA A 4 -11.66 -18.55 19.25
C ALA A 4 -10.67 -17.66 18.52
N PRO A 5 -9.76 -18.25 17.79
CA PRO A 5 -8.71 -17.45 17.13
C PRO A 5 -9.27 -16.47 16.14
N GLY A 6 -10.45 -16.70 15.63
CA GLY A 6 -11.00 -15.83 14.62
C GLY A 6 -11.32 -14.43 15.11
N GLU A 7 -12.09 -14.37 16.20
CA GLU A 7 -12.61 -13.08 16.64
C GLU A 7 -11.76 -12.40 17.69
N THR A 8 -11.57 -13.05 18.81
CA THR A 8 -10.86 -12.44 19.94
C THR A 8 -9.42 -12.14 19.61
N GLY A 9 -8.75 -13.10 18.99
CA GLY A 9 -7.35 -12.93 18.65
C GLY A 9 -7.14 -11.81 17.63
N LEU A 10 -8.02 -11.73 16.64
CA LEU A 10 -7.90 -10.70 15.62
C LEU A 10 -8.12 -9.31 16.20
N ARG A 11 -9.11 -9.18 17.09
CA ARG A 11 -9.37 -7.90 17.71
C ARG A 11 -8.20 -7.42 18.55
N GLN A 12 -7.61 -8.31 19.33
CA GLN A 12 -6.45 -7.96 20.14
C GLN A 12 -5.26 -7.58 19.27
N LEU A 13 -5.07 -8.31 18.19
CA LEU A 13 -4.00 -8.02 17.27
C LEU A 13 -4.16 -6.65 16.66
N GLN A 14 -5.39 -6.30 16.25
CA GLN A 14 -5.64 -4.98 15.66
C GLN A 14 -5.41 -3.85 16.66
N GLN A 15 -5.83 -4.03 17.90
CA GLN A 15 -5.60 -3.02 18.93
C GLN A 15 -4.13 -2.86 19.23
N GLY A 16 -3.42 -3.95 19.36
CA GLY A 16 -1.99 -3.91 19.60
C GLY A 16 -1.24 -3.24 18.47
N PHE A 17 -1.63 -3.59 17.25
CA PHE A 17 -1.00 -3.00 16.06
C PHE A 17 -1.20 -1.49 16.03
N LYS A 18 -2.44 -1.03 16.27
CA LYS A 18 -2.75 0.38 16.24
C LYS A 18 -2.01 1.14 17.34
N THR A 19 -1.94 0.56 18.53
CA THR A 19 -1.23 1.19 19.64
C THR A 19 0.26 1.33 19.34
N TYR A 20 0.82 0.32 18.70
CA TYR A 20 2.25 0.27 18.44
C TYR A 20 2.66 1.15 17.26
N THR A 21 1.92 1.10 16.18
CA THR A 21 2.27 1.80 14.94
C THR A 21 1.53 3.10 14.72
N GLY A 22 0.44 3.32 15.48
CA GLY A 22 -0.41 4.50 15.30
C GLY A 22 -1.36 4.38 14.14
N MET A 23 -1.46 3.22 13.51
CA MET A 23 -2.35 3.00 12.38
C MET A 23 -2.97 1.61 12.44
N SER A 24 -4.08 1.43 11.74
CA SER A 24 -4.74 0.13 11.67
C SER A 24 -3.95 -0.80 10.74
N PRO A 25 -4.15 -2.12 10.87
CA PRO A 25 -3.49 -3.07 9.95
C PRO A 25 -3.80 -2.78 8.48
N ALA A 26 -5.03 -2.35 8.19
CA ALA A 26 -5.41 -2.04 6.81
C ALA A 26 -4.63 -0.83 6.28
N GLN A 27 -4.46 0.19 7.10
CA GLN A 27 -3.69 1.37 6.72
C GLN A 27 -2.23 1.02 6.51
N TRP A 28 -1.69 0.22 7.41
CA TRP A 28 -0.29 -0.22 7.32
C TRP A 28 -0.06 -1.05 6.05
N LEU A 29 -1.00 -1.95 5.75
CA LEU A 29 -0.89 -2.78 4.56
C LEU A 29 -0.95 -1.94 3.28
N ARG A 30 -1.86 -0.95 3.27
CA ARG A 30 -1.95 -0.04 2.13
C ARG A 30 -0.63 0.72 1.94
N LEU A 31 -0.04 1.16 3.03
CA LEU A 31 1.23 1.87 2.99
C LEU A 31 2.32 0.99 2.41
N ARG A 32 2.37 -0.27 2.83
CA ARG A 32 3.35 -1.21 2.28
C ARG A 32 3.15 -1.44 0.79
N ARG A 33 1.89 -1.54 0.37
CA ARG A 33 1.59 -1.73 -1.06
C ARG A 33 2.01 -0.51 -1.87
N LEU A 34 1.75 0.69 -1.36
CA LEU A 34 2.15 1.90 -2.04
C LEU A 34 3.67 2.02 -2.14
N ASN A 35 4.37 1.68 -1.08
CA ASN A 35 5.84 1.68 -1.10
C ASN A 35 6.39 0.65 -2.08
N GLY A 36 5.77 -0.53 -2.15
CA GLY A 36 6.16 -1.55 -3.10
C GLY A 36 5.95 -1.12 -4.54
N ALA A 37 4.80 -0.50 -4.80
CA ALA A 37 4.49 0.03 -6.12
C ALA A 37 5.50 1.09 -6.54
N ARG A 38 5.86 1.98 -5.62
CA ARG A 38 6.85 3.01 -5.90
C ARG A 38 8.21 2.39 -6.24
N ARG A 39 8.59 1.38 -5.50
CA ARG A 39 9.85 0.68 -5.75
C ARG A 39 9.86 0.04 -7.14
N GLU A 40 8.74 -0.54 -7.54
CA GLU A 40 8.63 -1.14 -8.86
C GLU A 40 8.66 -0.08 -9.96
N LEU A 41 7.99 1.05 -9.76
CA LEU A 41 8.02 2.15 -10.72
C LEU A 41 9.44 2.66 -10.92
N LEU A 42 10.21 2.73 -9.86
CA LEU A 42 11.58 3.22 -9.93
C LEU A 42 12.54 2.19 -10.54
N GLY A 43 12.22 0.90 -10.39
CA GLY A 43 13.12 -0.16 -10.84
C GLY A 43 12.78 -0.79 -12.18
N SER A 44 11.62 -0.46 -12.75
CA SER A 44 11.14 -1.09 -13.98
C SER A 44 10.62 -0.04 -14.95
N PRO A 45 11.49 0.68 -15.63
CA PRO A 45 11.07 1.79 -16.51
C PRO A 45 10.17 1.37 -17.66
N ASP A 46 10.15 0.09 -18.01
CA ASP A 46 9.33 -0.40 -19.12
C ASP A 46 7.90 -0.76 -18.69
N CYS A 47 7.58 -0.69 -17.41
CA CYS A 47 6.25 -1.00 -16.94
C CYS A 47 5.32 0.20 -17.10
N THR A 48 4.00 -0.07 -17.01
CA THR A 48 3.02 1.00 -16.98
C THR A 48 2.51 1.18 -15.56
N VAL A 49 1.95 2.35 -15.26
CA VAL A 49 1.37 2.62 -13.96
C VAL A 49 0.25 1.63 -13.67
N ALA A 50 -0.57 1.32 -14.69
CA ALA A 50 -1.67 0.37 -14.51
C ALA A 50 -1.16 -1.03 -14.13
N GLU A 51 -0.11 -1.48 -14.78
CA GLU A 51 0.47 -2.78 -14.48
C GLU A 51 0.98 -2.83 -13.04
N VAL A 52 1.68 -1.80 -12.64
CA VAL A 52 2.21 -1.74 -11.28
C VAL A 52 1.08 -1.70 -10.25
N ALA A 53 0.05 -0.89 -10.50
CA ALA A 53 -1.10 -0.81 -9.61
C ALA A 53 -1.73 -2.19 -9.43
N MET A 54 -1.95 -2.91 -10.52
CA MET A 54 -2.56 -4.24 -10.45
C MET A 54 -1.66 -5.25 -9.76
N ASN A 55 -0.37 -5.17 -9.97
CA ASN A 55 0.58 -6.07 -9.31
C ASN A 55 0.54 -5.93 -7.79
N TRP A 56 0.16 -4.76 -7.32
CA TRP A 56 0.07 -4.49 -5.88
C TRP A 56 -1.37 -4.43 -5.38
N SER A 57 -2.28 -5.03 -6.15
CA SER A 57 -3.69 -5.18 -5.77
C SER A 57 -4.47 -3.89 -5.68
N PHE A 58 -4.10 -2.92 -6.48
CA PHE A 58 -4.87 -1.68 -6.59
C PHE A 58 -5.76 -1.77 -7.83
N TRP A 59 -7.04 -2.03 -7.61
CA TRP A 59 -7.98 -2.26 -8.71
C TRP A 59 -8.60 -0.99 -9.27
N HIS A 60 -8.49 0.11 -8.53
CA HIS A 60 -9.03 1.41 -8.95
C HIS A 60 -7.87 2.38 -9.14
N LEU A 61 -7.54 2.61 -10.39
CA LEU A 61 -6.36 3.40 -10.73
C LEU A 61 -6.44 4.82 -10.19
N GLY A 62 -7.63 5.44 -10.23
CA GLY A 62 -7.82 6.77 -9.69
C GLY A 62 -7.55 6.85 -8.21
N ARG A 63 -8.05 5.87 -7.46
CA ARG A 63 -7.82 5.83 -6.02
C ARG A 63 -6.35 5.56 -5.70
N PHE A 64 -5.74 4.70 -6.47
CA PHE A 64 -4.32 4.43 -6.33
C PHE A 64 -3.50 5.70 -6.52
N SER A 65 -3.79 6.44 -7.58
CA SER A 65 -3.07 7.68 -7.87
C SER A 65 -3.25 8.72 -6.78
N ASN A 66 -4.48 8.86 -6.26
CA ASN A 66 -4.74 9.80 -5.18
C ASN A 66 -4.00 9.42 -3.90
N SER A 67 -4.03 8.14 -3.54
CA SER A 67 -3.32 7.66 -2.36
C SER A 67 -1.81 7.82 -2.51
N TYR A 68 -1.31 7.53 -3.68
CA TYR A 68 0.11 7.66 -4.00
C TYR A 68 0.56 9.12 -3.87
N ARG A 69 -0.20 10.02 -4.48
CA ARG A 69 0.13 11.44 -4.44
C ARG A 69 0.09 11.98 -3.01
N ALA A 70 -0.88 11.54 -2.22
CA ALA A 70 -1.00 11.97 -0.83
C ALA A 70 0.23 11.55 -0.02
N LEU A 71 0.77 10.38 -0.31
CA LEU A 71 1.90 9.84 0.44
C LEU A 71 3.25 10.36 -0.07
N PHE A 72 3.44 10.36 -1.38
CA PHE A 72 4.74 10.63 -1.97
C PHE A 72 4.86 12.02 -2.59
N GLN A 73 3.81 12.81 -2.57
CA GLN A 73 3.79 14.18 -3.09
C GLN A 73 4.04 14.27 -4.59
N GLU A 74 3.74 13.18 -5.29
CA GLU A 74 3.82 13.14 -6.76
C GLU A 74 2.92 12.03 -7.26
N LEU A 75 2.58 12.07 -8.54
CA LEU A 75 1.76 11.03 -9.16
C LEU A 75 2.63 9.83 -9.53
N PRO A 76 2.04 8.63 -9.59
CA PRO A 76 2.80 7.45 -10.03
C PRO A 76 3.44 7.63 -11.40
N SER A 77 2.73 8.30 -12.32
CA SER A 77 3.25 8.56 -13.65
C SER A 77 4.49 9.45 -13.62
N GLU A 78 4.52 10.38 -12.67
CA GLU A 78 5.69 11.24 -12.50
C GLU A 78 6.90 10.47 -12.00
N THR A 79 6.66 9.54 -11.07
CA THR A 79 7.72 8.67 -10.58
C THR A 79 8.28 7.82 -11.71
N LEU A 80 7.41 7.22 -12.50
CA LEU A 80 7.81 6.37 -13.61
C LEU A 80 8.59 7.15 -14.66
N LYS A 81 8.14 8.35 -14.97
CA LYS A 81 8.80 9.19 -15.94
C LYS A 81 10.22 9.55 -15.50
N ARG A 82 10.40 9.81 -14.20
CA ARG A 82 11.71 10.13 -13.67
C ARG A 82 12.68 8.96 -13.75
N SER A 83 12.17 7.72 -13.66
CA SER A 83 13.01 6.53 -13.64
C SER A 83 13.38 6.05 -15.04
N SER A 84 12.72 6.56 -16.07
CA SER A 84 12.98 6.09 -17.45
C SER A 84 13.99 6.97 -18.19
#